data_932d925e04a178b592f4444ebb4f922a
#
_entry.id   932d925e04a178b592f4444ebb4f922a
#
_cell.length_a   1.000
_cell.length_b   1.000
_cell.length_c   1.000
_cell.angle_alpha   90.00
_cell.angle_beta   90.00
_cell.angle_gamma   90.00
#
_symmetry.space_group_name_H-M   'P 1'
#
loop_
_entity.id
_entity.type
_entity.pdbx_description
1 polymer ?
#
loop_
_entity_poly.entity_id
_entity_poly.type
_entity_poly.pdbx_seq_one_letter_code
_entity_poly.pdbx_strand_id
1 'polypeptide(L)'
;MASRILIIDGDISLSTVLADYLDTRGYSARRVSDAKDGLALLADAHWDLILTELQGVGMNGYDLIKDIRHRLPRIPLIVLTTRSEREEQMRALQLGADDYQTKPFSMDILICRIEAILRRVRAFEESKQRVFDLNGRTFDAVHQTFDGQHMSSRESELLMMLCRHEDEVVDKHRILSALWKEDNAFTARSLGVYVNHVRRFIRPAGYDIIAVRNHGYKLFKH
;
A
#
# COMPACT_ATOMS: atom_id res chain seq x y z
N MET A 1 -11.00 -3.55 -2.02
CA MET A 1 -11.28 -4.55 -0.96
C MET A 1 -11.28 -3.86 0.38
N ALA A 2 -12.04 -4.34 1.38
CA ALA A 2 -12.01 -3.82 2.74
C ALA A 2 -10.63 -4.08 3.38
N SER A 3 -10.07 -3.09 4.10
CA SER A 3 -8.82 -3.31 4.83
C SER A 3 -9.04 -4.24 6.01
N ARG A 4 -8.14 -5.20 6.20
CA ARG A 4 -8.22 -6.24 7.22
C ARG A 4 -7.47 -5.82 8.47
N ILE A 5 -8.15 -5.80 9.61
CA ILE A 5 -7.61 -5.37 10.90
C ILE A 5 -7.61 -6.56 11.87
N LEU A 6 -6.44 -6.89 12.42
CA LEU A 6 -6.32 -7.87 13.50
C LEU A 6 -6.31 -7.16 14.85
N ILE A 7 -7.17 -7.59 15.77
CA ILE A 7 -7.24 -7.10 17.15
C ILE A 7 -6.72 -8.20 18.08
N ILE A 8 -5.68 -7.90 18.86
CA ILE A 8 -5.10 -8.81 19.87
C ILE A 8 -5.31 -8.15 21.23
N ASP A 9 -6.37 -8.53 21.93
CA ASP A 9 -6.77 -7.89 23.20
C ASP A 9 -7.49 -8.89 24.10
N GLY A 10 -7.00 -9.07 25.33
CA GLY A 10 -7.59 -9.95 26.33
C GLY A 10 -8.95 -9.49 26.86
N ASP A 11 -9.29 -8.20 26.71
CA ASP A 11 -10.64 -7.67 27.00
C ASP A 11 -11.62 -8.06 25.87
N ILE A 12 -12.30 -9.18 26.09
CA ILE A 12 -13.25 -9.72 25.12
C ILE A 12 -14.40 -8.73 24.85
N SER A 13 -14.88 -8.03 25.87
CA SER A 13 -16.01 -7.10 25.74
C SER A 13 -15.63 -5.92 24.85
N LEU A 14 -14.52 -5.24 25.16
CA LEU A 14 -14.05 -4.11 24.38
C LEU A 14 -13.68 -4.53 22.95
N SER A 15 -12.94 -5.62 22.80
CA SER A 15 -12.48 -6.09 21.49
C SER A 15 -13.64 -6.54 20.59
N THR A 16 -14.74 -7.04 21.14
CA THR A 16 -15.95 -7.37 20.39
C THR A 16 -16.62 -6.09 19.88
N VAL A 17 -16.89 -5.12 20.77
CA VAL A 17 -17.50 -3.83 20.39
C VAL A 17 -16.63 -3.10 19.37
N LEU A 18 -15.31 -3.14 19.54
CA LEU A 18 -14.37 -2.53 18.60
C LEU A 18 -14.40 -3.21 17.21
N ALA A 19 -14.45 -4.54 17.16
CA ALA A 19 -14.53 -5.27 15.90
C ALA A 19 -15.84 -4.95 15.17
N ASP A 20 -16.98 -5.02 15.87
CA ASP A 20 -18.30 -4.68 15.30
C ASP A 20 -18.32 -3.22 14.77
N TYR A 21 -17.74 -2.30 15.53
CA TYR A 21 -17.66 -0.90 15.12
C TYR A 21 -16.79 -0.71 13.86
N LEU A 22 -15.64 -1.38 13.77
CA LEU A 22 -14.78 -1.36 12.59
C LEU A 22 -15.49 -1.93 11.37
N ASP A 23 -16.24 -3.04 11.52
CA ASP A 23 -17.01 -3.63 10.42
C ASP A 23 -18.08 -2.68 9.90
N THR A 24 -18.78 -1.91 10.79
CA THR A 24 -19.74 -0.88 10.35
C THR A 24 -19.09 0.25 9.55
N ARG A 25 -17.79 0.47 9.73
CA ARG A 25 -16.98 1.48 9.00
C ARG A 25 -16.34 0.93 7.72
N GLY A 26 -16.67 -0.31 7.33
CA GLY A 26 -16.21 -0.92 6.08
C GLY A 26 -14.82 -1.58 6.16
N TYR A 27 -14.30 -1.82 7.36
CA TYR A 27 -13.13 -2.67 7.59
C TYR A 27 -13.57 -4.14 7.68
N SER A 28 -12.61 -5.06 7.69
CA SER A 28 -12.83 -6.47 8.02
C SER A 28 -12.02 -6.78 9.27
N ALA A 29 -12.66 -6.74 10.43
CA ALA A 29 -11.99 -6.92 11.70
C ALA A 29 -12.05 -8.37 12.16
N ARG A 30 -10.94 -8.88 12.69
CA ARG A 30 -10.89 -10.16 13.41
C ARG A 30 -10.20 -9.96 14.74
N ARG A 31 -10.77 -10.52 15.80
CA ARG A 31 -10.20 -10.43 17.14
C ARG A 31 -9.69 -11.78 17.63
N VAL A 32 -8.66 -11.74 18.46
CA VAL A 32 -8.17 -12.83 19.31
C VAL A 32 -7.84 -12.28 20.68
N SER A 33 -7.94 -13.11 21.70
CA SER A 33 -7.63 -12.72 23.09
C SER A 33 -6.21 -13.07 23.52
N ASP A 34 -5.51 -13.90 22.75
CA ASP A 34 -4.16 -14.38 23.06
C ASP A 34 -3.16 -14.02 21.97
N ALA A 35 -1.96 -13.62 22.38
CA ALA A 35 -0.88 -13.21 21.47
C ALA A 35 -0.38 -14.36 20.59
N LYS A 36 -0.39 -15.62 21.09
CA LYS A 36 0.03 -16.77 20.28
C LYS A 36 -0.93 -17.01 19.13
N ASP A 37 -2.22 -16.91 19.39
CA ASP A 37 -3.26 -17.01 18.35
C ASP A 37 -3.11 -15.85 17.35
N GLY A 38 -2.82 -14.64 17.85
CA GLY A 38 -2.52 -13.48 17.02
C GLY A 38 -1.33 -13.73 16.08
N LEU A 39 -0.21 -14.19 16.63
CA LEU A 39 1.00 -14.50 15.87
C LEU A 39 0.81 -15.65 14.87
N ALA A 40 -0.05 -16.64 15.17
CA ALA A 40 -0.43 -17.70 14.24
C ALA A 40 -1.21 -17.12 13.05
N LEU A 41 -2.21 -16.27 13.30
CA LEU A 41 -3.00 -15.63 12.24
C LEU A 41 -2.18 -14.71 11.33
N LEU A 42 -1.08 -14.13 11.83
CA LEU A 42 -0.17 -13.32 11.01
C LEU A 42 0.61 -14.15 9.99
N ALA A 43 0.77 -15.45 10.22
CA ALA A 43 1.42 -16.36 9.28
C ALA A 43 0.48 -16.82 8.16
N ASP A 44 -0.82 -16.95 8.46
CA ASP A 44 -1.80 -17.60 7.59
C ASP A 44 -2.56 -16.62 6.67
N ALA A 45 -2.50 -15.32 6.94
CA ALA A 45 -3.32 -14.35 6.22
C ALA A 45 -2.65 -12.98 6.11
N HIS A 46 -3.02 -12.23 5.06
CA HIS A 46 -2.64 -10.83 4.90
C HIS A 46 -3.46 -9.94 5.83
N TRP A 47 -2.79 -9.01 6.49
CA TRP A 47 -3.37 -7.98 7.35
C TRP A 47 -2.85 -6.60 6.96
N ASP A 48 -3.71 -5.59 7.05
CA ASP A 48 -3.37 -4.21 6.73
C ASP A 48 -3.00 -3.39 7.96
N LEU A 49 -3.47 -3.80 9.17
CA LEU A 49 -3.19 -3.13 10.44
C LEU A 49 -3.40 -4.08 11.61
N ILE A 50 -2.62 -3.90 12.67
CA ILE A 50 -2.79 -4.61 13.95
C ILE A 50 -3.12 -3.60 15.04
N LEU A 51 -4.12 -3.93 15.86
CA LEU A 51 -4.40 -3.28 17.13
C LEU A 51 -4.03 -4.27 18.25
N THR A 52 -3.21 -3.86 19.21
CA THR A 52 -2.79 -4.76 20.28
C THR A 52 -2.81 -4.11 21.65
N GLU A 53 -3.19 -4.91 22.67
CA GLU A 53 -3.00 -4.54 24.08
C GLU A 53 -1.61 -5.00 24.56
N LEU A 54 -1.06 -4.29 25.56
CA LEU A 54 0.22 -4.66 26.19
C LEU A 54 0.07 -5.65 27.34
N GLN A 55 -1.14 -5.78 27.89
CA GLN A 55 -1.44 -6.64 29.04
C GLN A 55 -2.58 -7.61 28.72
N GLY A 56 -2.63 -8.73 29.44
CA GLY A 56 -3.75 -9.66 29.36
C GLY A 56 -3.82 -10.50 28.10
N VAL A 57 -2.77 -10.51 27.26
CA VAL A 57 -2.72 -11.25 25.99
C VAL A 57 -1.85 -12.53 26.08
N GLY A 58 -1.64 -13.07 27.28
CA GLY A 58 -0.91 -14.33 27.49
C GLY A 58 0.61 -14.22 27.37
N MET A 59 1.16 -13.09 26.88
CA MET A 59 2.59 -12.78 26.87
C MET A 59 2.82 -11.30 27.15
N ASN A 60 4.10 -10.92 27.31
CA ASN A 60 4.46 -9.53 27.47
C ASN A 60 4.24 -8.76 26.16
N GLY A 61 3.42 -7.71 26.19
CA GLY A 61 3.06 -6.95 25.00
C GLY A 61 4.23 -6.29 24.29
N TYR A 62 5.29 -5.94 24.97
CA TYR A 62 6.53 -5.42 24.35
C TYR A 62 7.26 -6.51 23.54
N ASP A 63 7.24 -7.76 24.02
CA ASP A 63 7.82 -8.87 23.28
C ASP A 63 6.92 -9.23 22.08
N LEU A 64 5.60 -9.11 22.22
CA LEU A 64 4.67 -9.22 21.10
C LEU A 64 4.97 -8.18 20.01
N ILE A 65 5.23 -6.91 20.36
CA ILE A 65 5.63 -5.88 19.41
C ILE A 65 6.91 -6.28 18.66
N LYS A 66 7.93 -6.77 19.37
CA LYS A 66 9.19 -7.23 18.75
C LYS A 66 8.96 -8.39 17.79
N ASP A 67 8.16 -9.39 18.20
CA ASP A 67 7.86 -10.56 17.37
C ASP A 67 7.08 -10.17 16.12
N ILE A 68 6.10 -9.26 16.24
CA ILE A 68 5.39 -8.70 15.08
C ILE A 68 6.37 -7.99 14.15
N ARG A 69 7.24 -7.12 14.67
CA ARG A 69 8.21 -6.38 13.87
C ARG A 69 9.27 -7.25 13.20
N HIS A 70 9.67 -8.33 13.86
CA HIS A 70 10.60 -9.31 13.26
C HIS A 70 9.97 -10.02 12.06
N ARG A 71 8.69 -10.43 12.18
CA ARG A 71 7.97 -11.17 11.12
C ARG A 71 7.44 -10.25 10.02
N LEU A 72 6.88 -9.11 10.41
CA LEU A 72 6.20 -8.16 9.54
C LEU A 72 6.72 -6.72 9.81
N PRO A 73 7.91 -6.37 9.33
CA PRO A 73 8.57 -5.10 9.68
C PRO A 73 7.77 -3.84 9.33
N ARG A 74 6.86 -3.94 8.36
CA ARG A 74 6.13 -2.79 7.79
C ARG A 74 4.65 -2.74 8.12
N ILE A 75 4.10 -3.78 8.77
CA ILE A 75 2.67 -3.76 9.08
C ILE A 75 2.35 -2.65 10.08
N PRO A 76 1.36 -1.80 9.86
CA PRO A 76 0.94 -0.83 10.85
C PRO A 76 0.50 -1.48 12.16
N LEU A 77 0.95 -0.93 13.28
CA LEU A 77 0.70 -1.44 14.62
C LEU A 77 0.32 -0.30 15.56
N ILE A 78 -0.89 -0.33 16.09
CA ILE A 78 -1.36 0.61 17.12
C ILE A 78 -1.50 -0.15 18.44
N VAL A 79 -0.95 0.42 19.49
CA VAL A 79 -1.11 -0.09 20.86
C VAL A 79 -2.34 0.55 21.49
N LEU A 80 -3.25 -0.28 22.03
CA LEU A 80 -4.45 0.12 22.78
C LEU A 80 -4.29 -0.44 24.21
N THR A 81 -4.04 0.39 25.21
CA THR A 81 -3.69 -0.09 26.55
C THR A 81 -4.22 0.81 27.67
N THR A 82 -4.37 0.25 28.86
CA THR A 82 -4.68 1.01 30.07
C THR A 82 -3.47 1.73 30.66
N ARG A 83 -2.25 1.41 30.20
CA ARG A 83 -1.02 2.06 30.66
C ARG A 83 -0.92 3.46 30.07
N SER A 84 -0.71 4.46 30.93
CA SER A 84 -0.69 5.88 30.54
C SER A 84 0.66 6.55 30.78
N GLU A 85 1.61 5.82 31.39
CA GLU A 85 2.92 6.34 31.72
C GLU A 85 3.73 6.67 30.47
N ARG A 86 4.37 7.83 30.49
CA ARG A 86 5.15 8.33 29.35
C ARG A 86 6.26 7.39 28.94
N GLU A 87 6.93 6.77 29.91
CA GLU A 87 8.02 5.83 29.68
C GLU A 87 7.55 4.58 28.93
N GLU A 88 6.36 4.08 29.26
CA GLU A 88 5.77 2.92 28.60
C GLU A 88 5.34 3.24 27.16
N GLN A 89 4.75 4.41 26.96
CA GLN A 89 4.43 4.92 25.62
C GLN A 89 5.70 5.05 24.75
N MET A 90 6.74 5.71 25.30
CA MET A 90 8.01 5.86 24.59
C MET A 90 8.62 4.51 24.23
N ARG A 91 8.59 3.55 25.15
CA ARG A 91 9.12 2.19 24.93
C ARG A 91 8.37 1.47 23.82
N ALA A 92 7.04 1.52 23.80
CA ALA A 92 6.24 0.88 22.74
C ALA A 92 6.56 1.48 21.34
N LEU A 93 6.65 2.81 21.26
CA LEU A 93 6.99 3.52 20.01
C LEU A 93 8.43 3.21 19.56
N GLN A 94 9.41 3.15 20.47
CA GLN A 94 10.79 2.77 20.16
C GLN A 94 10.92 1.32 19.68
N LEU A 95 10.05 0.42 20.14
CA LEU A 95 9.99 -0.97 19.69
C LEU A 95 9.27 -1.12 18.34
N GLY A 96 8.70 -0.02 17.83
CA GLY A 96 8.15 0.03 16.48
C GLY A 96 6.62 0.12 16.42
N ALA A 97 5.91 0.41 17.51
CA ALA A 97 4.51 0.79 17.39
C ALA A 97 4.38 2.09 16.57
N ASP A 98 3.41 2.19 15.66
CA ASP A 98 3.18 3.38 14.84
C ASP A 98 2.33 4.41 15.57
N ASP A 99 1.52 3.98 16.54
CA ASP A 99 0.74 4.86 17.42
C ASP A 99 0.44 4.15 18.76
N TYR A 100 0.04 4.97 19.75
CA TYR A 100 -0.26 4.52 21.09
C TYR A 100 -1.50 5.26 21.61
N GLN A 101 -2.48 4.52 22.08
CA GLN A 101 -3.75 5.05 22.57
C GLN A 101 -4.09 4.46 23.94
N THR A 102 -4.29 5.33 24.93
CA THR A 102 -4.71 4.92 26.28
C THR A 102 -6.21 4.67 26.36
N LYS A 103 -6.61 3.61 27.05
CA LYS A 103 -7.98 3.32 27.42
C LYS A 103 -8.36 4.15 28.67
N PRO A 104 -9.58 4.75 28.73
CA PRO A 104 -10.62 4.73 27.69
C PRO A 104 -10.32 5.70 26.55
N PHE A 105 -10.73 5.37 25.32
CA PHE A 105 -10.54 6.17 24.12
C PHE A 105 -11.83 6.38 23.34
N SER A 106 -11.88 7.41 22.50
CA SER A 106 -12.96 7.63 21.55
C SER A 106 -12.78 6.71 20.34
N MET A 107 -13.82 5.97 19.96
CA MET A 107 -13.85 5.13 18.76
C MET A 107 -13.64 5.96 17.48
N ASP A 108 -14.28 7.15 17.39
CA ASP A 108 -14.12 8.01 16.22
C ASP A 108 -12.69 8.56 16.09
N ILE A 109 -12.02 8.89 17.20
CA ILE A 109 -10.60 9.30 17.18
C ILE A 109 -9.72 8.14 16.74
N LEU A 110 -9.98 6.92 17.20
CA LEU A 110 -9.24 5.73 16.78
C LEU A 110 -9.40 5.49 15.28
N ILE A 111 -10.61 5.62 14.73
CA ILE A 111 -10.83 5.53 13.28
C ILE A 111 -9.99 6.56 12.52
N CYS A 112 -10.01 7.83 12.93
CA CYS A 112 -9.20 8.87 12.28
C CYS A 112 -7.70 8.52 12.27
N ARG A 113 -7.19 7.91 13.35
CA ARG A 113 -5.79 7.45 13.45
C ARG A 113 -5.51 6.28 12.51
N ILE A 114 -6.39 5.27 12.49
CA ILE A 114 -6.32 4.13 11.56
C ILE A 114 -6.30 4.63 10.11
N GLU A 115 -7.22 5.51 9.73
CA GLU A 115 -7.29 6.08 8.39
C GLU A 115 -6.02 6.86 8.01
N ALA A 116 -5.48 7.66 8.93
CA ALA A 116 -4.27 8.41 8.70
C ALA A 116 -3.05 7.50 8.47
N ILE A 117 -2.95 6.40 9.21
CA ILE A 117 -1.87 5.41 9.07
C ILE A 117 -2.04 4.65 7.75
N LEU A 118 -3.21 4.08 7.46
CA LEU A 118 -3.49 3.33 6.24
C LEU A 118 -3.30 4.20 4.98
N ARG A 119 -3.68 5.48 5.03
CA ARG A 119 -3.44 6.43 3.94
C ARG A 119 -1.94 6.62 3.67
N ARG A 120 -1.09 6.73 4.71
CA ARG A 120 0.37 6.83 4.56
C ARG A 120 0.97 5.57 3.94
N VAL A 121 0.50 4.39 4.36
CA VAL A 121 0.95 3.11 3.79
C VAL A 121 0.58 3.00 2.32
N ARG A 122 -0.67 3.33 1.95
CA ARG A 122 -1.12 3.34 0.54
C ARG A 122 -0.31 4.32 -0.30
N ALA A 123 -0.11 5.55 0.18
CA ALA A 123 0.70 6.54 -0.53
C ALA A 123 2.15 6.07 -0.73
N PHE A 124 2.73 5.37 0.27
CA PHE A 124 4.06 4.79 0.16
C PHE A 124 4.11 3.64 -0.85
N GLU A 125 3.14 2.73 -0.84
CA GLU A 125 3.05 1.64 -1.83
C GLU A 125 2.76 2.18 -3.24
N GLU A 126 1.89 3.18 -3.37
CA GLU A 126 1.65 3.88 -4.63
C GLU A 126 2.92 4.59 -5.14
N SER A 127 3.74 5.16 -4.24
CA SER A 127 5.01 5.79 -4.64
C SER A 127 6.01 4.75 -5.13
N LYS A 128 6.09 3.58 -4.50
CA LYS A 128 6.92 2.47 -4.97
C LYS A 128 6.48 1.94 -6.34
N GLN A 129 5.17 1.87 -6.59
CA GLN A 129 4.62 1.50 -7.90
C GLN A 129 4.85 2.56 -9.00
N ARG A 130 5.50 3.66 -8.67
CA ARG A 130 5.86 4.74 -9.62
C ARG A 130 7.33 4.78 -9.98
N VAL A 131 8.15 3.92 -9.37
CA VAL A 131 9.56 3.74 -9.73
C VAL A 131 9.74 2.33 -10.26
N PHE A 132 10.25 2.20 -11.47
CA PHE A 132 10.42 0.93 -12.19
C PHE A 132 11.86 0.76 -12.58
N ASP A 133 12.39 -0.45 -12.42
CA ASP A 133 13.68 -0.86 -12.97
C ASP A 133 13.45 -1.52 -14.33
N LEU A 134 13.96 -0.91 -15.38
CA LEU A 134 13.96 -1.45 -16.73
C LEU A 134 15.40 -1.86 -17.09
N ASN A 135 15.78 -3.06 -16.66
CA ASN A 135 17.09 -3.67 -16.96
C ASN A 135 18.28 -2.81 -16.48
N GLY A 136 18.24 -2.38 -15.20
CA GLY A 136 19.26 -1.54 -14.57
C GLY A 136 19.14 -0.05 -14.86
N ARG A 137 18.14 0.38 -15.63
CA ARG A 137 17.77 1.78 -15.83
C ARG A 137 16.50 2.13 -15.09
N THR A 138 16.51 3.25 -14.39
CA THR A 138 15.40 3.65 -13.52
C THR A 138 14.43 4.58 -14.25
N PHE A 139 13.17 4.18 -14.31
CA PHE A 139 12.05 5.05 -14.63
C PHE A 139 11.38 5.53 -13.35
N ASP A 140 11.41 6.83 -13.08
CA ASP A 140 10.75 7.48 -11.95
C ASP A 140 9.57 8.31 -12.46
N ALA A 141 8.35 7.78 -12.31
CA ALA A 141 7.14 8.45 -12.75
C ALA A 141 6.74 9.62 -11.82
N VAL A 142 7.27 9.71 -10.59
CA VAL A 142 7.02 10.83 -9.67
C VAL A 142 7.77 12.06 -10.16
N HIS A 143 9.05 11.90 -10.46
CA HIS A 143 9.91 12.97 -10.97
C HIS A 143 9.86 13.11 -12.50
N GLN A 144 9.11 12.23 -13.19
CA GLN A 144 8.98 12.20 -14.65
C GLN A 144 10.36 12.10 -15.34
N THR A 145 11.18 11.15 -14.87
CA THR A 145 12.53 10.93 -15.41
C THR A 145 12.76 9.48 -15.81
N PHE A 146 13.51 9.26 -16.87
CA PHE A 146 14.06 7.98 -17.26
C PHE A 146 15.59 8.07 -17.25
N ASP A 147 16.22 7.35 -16.36
CA ASP A 147 17.69 7.36 -16.17
C ASP A 147 18.25 8.80 -16.04
N GLY A 148 17.52 9.64 -15.28
CA GLY A 148 17.82 11.06 -15.07
C GLY A 148 17.40 12.01 -16.21
N GLN A 149 16.96 11.51 -17.37
CA GLN A 149 16.44 12.32 -18.47
C GLN A 149 14.97 12.67 -18.24
N HIS A 150 14.61 13.93 -18.41
CA HIS A 150 13.24 14.41 -18.20
C HIS A 150 12.29 13.92 -19.31
N MET A 151 11.10 13.49 -18.89
CA MET A 151 9.97 13.08 -19.72
C MET A 151 8.81 14.06 -19.56
N SER A 152 8.01 14.26 -20.60
CA SER A 152 6.74 14.97 -20.43
C SER A 152 5.75 14.17 -19.58
N SER A 153 4.77 14.85 -18.96
CA SER A 153 3.78 14.19 -18.11
C SER A 153 3.06 13.04 -18.84
N ARG A 154 2.70 13.24 -20.12
CA ARG A 154 2.02 12.20 -20.92
C ARG A 154 2.92 11.02 -21.28
N GLU A 155 4.20 11.25 -21.56
CA GLU A 155 5.17 10.17 -21.78
C GLU A 155 5.37 9.35 -20.50
N SER A 156 5.49 10.02 -19.37
CA SER A 156 5.64 9.38 -18.06
C SER A 156 4.38 8.59 -17.69
N GLU A 157 3.19 9.15 -17.85
CA GLU A 157 1.93 8.45 -17.58
C GLU A 157 1.73 7.24 -18.49
N LEU A 158 2.05 7.36 -19.79
CA LEU A 158 1.99 6.24 -20.73
C LEU A 158 2.94 5.12 -20.32
N LEU A 159 4.20 5.45 -20.05
CA LEU A 159 5.20 4.44 -19.64
C LEU A 159 4.81 3.79 -18.32
N MET A 160 4.33 4.54 -17.34
CA MET A 160 3.86 4.01 -16.06
C MET A 160 2.71 3.01 -16.23
N MET A 161 1.74 3.33 -17.09
CA MET A 161 0.63 2.40 -17.38
C MET A 161 1.13 1.09 -18.00
N LEU A 162 2.08 1.17 -18.91
CA LEU A 162 2.66 0.00 -19.58
C LEU A 162 3.56 -0.81 -18.65
N CYS A 163 4.37 -0.18 -17.80
CA CYS A 163 5.20 -0.88 -16.80
C CYS A 163 4.37 -1.64 -15.76
N ARG A 164 3.19 -1.13 -15.38
CA ARG A 164 2.27 -1.84 -14.48
C ARG A 164 1.63 -3.07 -15.09
N HIS A 165 1.67 -3.19 -16.40
CA HIS A 165 1.10 -4.27 -17.20
C HIS A 165 2.16 -4.83 -18.16
N GLU A 166 3.41 -5.01 -17.65
CA GLU A 166 4.49 -5.59 -18.44
C GLU A 166 4.06 -6.95 -18.98
N ASP A 167 4.35 -7.20 -20.26
CA ASP A 167 3.93 -8.38 -21.00
C ASP A 167 2.42 -8.59 -21.21
N GLU A 168 1.58 -7.64 -20.79
CA GLU A 168 0.14 -7.63 -21.05
C GLU A 168 -0.23 -6.55 -22.08
N VAL A 169 -1.37 -6.73 -22.75
CA VAL A 169 -1.91 -5.72 -23.66
C VAL A 169 -2.74 -4.72 -22.88
N VAL A 170 -2.30 -3.48 -22.84
CA VAL A 170 -3.10 -2.37 -22.30
C VAL A 170 -4.03 -1.84 -23.38
N ASP A 171 -5.33 -1.88 -23.10
CA ASP A 171 -6.36 -1.45 -24.04
C ASP A 171 -6.19 0.01 -24.46
N LYS A 172 -6.40 0.28 -25.77
CA LYS A 172 -6.21 1.60 -26.36
C LYS A 172 -7.15 2.65 -25.77
N HIS A 173 -8.43 2.33 -25.56
CA HIS A 173 -9.42 3.26 -24.98
C HIS A 173 -9.05 3.60 -23.53
N ARG A 174 -8.57 2.62 -22.77
CA ARG A 174 -8.07 2.82 -21.40
C ARG A 174 -6.90 3.82 -21.39
N ILE A 175 -5.95 3.69 -22.32
CA ILE A 175 -4.83 4.62 -22.46
C ILE A 175 -5.33 6.02 -22.82
N LEU A 176 -6.19 6.14 -23.83
CA LEU A 176 -6.71 7.43 -24.30
C LEU A 176 -7.51 8.15 -23.21
N SER A 177 -8.40 7.44 -22.50
CA SER A 177 -9.19 8.02 -21.40
C SER A 177 -8.32 8.50 -20.24
N ALA A 178 -7.23 7.79 -19.94
CA ALA A 178 -6.29 8.20 -18.88
C ALA A 178 -5.50 9.45 -19.27
N LEU A 179 -4.98 9.50 -20.50
CA LEU A 179 -4.08 10.58 -20.92
C LEU A 179 -4.79 11.85 -21.40
N TRP A 180 -6.02 11.75 -21.96
CA TRP A 180 -6.73 12.90 -22.57
C TRP A 180 -8.14 13.12 -22.03
N LYS A 181 -8.67 12.24 -21.22
CA LYS A 181 -10.09 12.23 -20.77
C LYS A 181 -11.11 12.15 -21.94
N GLU A 182 -10.63 12.05 -23.18
CA GLU A 182 -11.42 11.96 -24.39
C GLU A 182 -10.80 10.95 -25.35
N ASP A 183 -11.65 10.19 -26.05
CA ASP A 183 -11.24 9.24 -27.08
C ASP A 183 -11.81 9.70 -28.42
N ASN A 184 -10.98 10.35 -29.23
CA ASN A 184 -11.32 10.79 -30.58
C ASN A 184 -10.16 10.54 -31.56
N ALA A 185 -10.41 10.78 -32.85
CA ALA A 185 -9.43 10.51 -33.91
C ALA A 185 -8.13 11.34 -33.77
N PHE A 186 -8.19 12.50 -33.12
CA PHE A 186 -7.03 13.35 -32.89
C PHE A 186 -6.15 12.76 -31.77
N THR A 187 -6.75 12.38 -30.64
CA THR A 187 -6.04 11.78 -29.50
C THR A 187 -5.44 10.43 -29.89
N ALA A 188 -6.12 9.65 -30.73
CA ALA A 188 -5.62 8.38 -31.25
C ALA A 188 -4.34 8.53 -32.11
N ARG A 189 -4.22 9.60 -32.92
CA ARG A 189 -2.99 9.92 -33.68
C ARG A 189 -1.89 10.40 -32.76
N SER A 190 -2.23 11.23 -31.79
CA SER A 190 -1.28 11.76 -30.80
C SER A 190 -0.65 10.65 -29.97
N LEU A 191 -1.43 9.59 -29.61
CA LEU A 191 -0.91 8.43 -28.88
C LEU A 191 0.27 7.77 -29.61
N GLY A 192 0.19 7.60 -30.93
CA GLY A 192 1.28 7.04 -31.74
C GLY A 192 2.58 7.84 -31.64
N VAL A 193 2.47 9.17 -31.54
CA VAL A 193 3.64 10.07 -31.35
C VAL A 193 4.27 9.81 -29.96
N TYR A 194 3.47 9.79 -28.90
CA TYR A 194 3.97 9.53 -27.54
C TYR A 194 4.56 8.14 -27.41
N VAL A 195 3.96 7.11 -28.01
CA VAL A 195 4.55 5.76 -28.06
C VAL A 195 5.94 5.79 -28.69
N ASN A 196 6.12 6.49 -29.80
CA ASN A 196 7.42 6.61 -30.46
C ASN A 196 8.45 7.41 -29.62
N HIS A 197 8.01 8.41 -28.88
CA HIS A 197 8.89 9.13 -27.95
C HIS A 197 9.32 8.24 -26.80
N VAL A 198 8.40 7.53 -26.15
CA VAL A 198 8.72 6.61 -25.05
C VAL A 198 9.67 5.51 -25.49
N ARG A 199 9.52 4.95 -26.70
CA ARG A 199 10.45 3.97 -27.26
C ARG A 199 11.89 4.45 -27.27
N ARG A 200 12.16 5.75 -27.51
CA ARG A 200 13.51 6.29 -27.51
C ARG A 200 14.19 6.21 -26.15
N PHE A 201 13.41 6.30 -25.07
CA PHE A 201 13.92 6.12 -23.71
C PHE A 201 14.19 4.66 -23.39
N ILE A 202 13.24 3.76 -23.70
CA ILE A 202 13.27 2.37 -23.21
C ILE A 202 14.09 1.41 -24.07
N ARG A 203 14.25 1.66 -25.36
CA ARG A 203 15.04 0.79 -26.26
C ARG A 203 16.49 0.58 -25.81
N PRO A 204 17.20 1.60 -25.32
CA PRO A 204 18.54 1.40 -24.75
C PRO A 204 18.57 0.52 -23.50
N ALA A 205 17.41 0.30 -22.85
CA ALA A 205 17.25 -0.62 -21.73
C ALA A 205 16.85 -2.05 -22.16
N GLY A 206 16.70 -2.31 -23.47
CA GLY A 206 16.28 -3.62 -23.99
C GLY A 206 14.77 -3.85 -23.93
N TYR A 207 13.97 -2.78 -23.90
CA TYR A 207 12.51 -2.84 -23.94
C TYR A 207 11.95 -2.21 -25.21
N ASP A 208 10.79 -2.67 -25.68
CA ASP A 208 10.03 -1.99 -26.74
C ASP A 208 8.53 -2.05 -26.45
N ILE A 209 7.76 -1.23 -27.19
CA ILE A 209 6.31 -1.21 -27.12
C ILE A 209 5.78 -1.70 -28.48
N ILE A 210 4.99 -2.75 -28.51
CA ILE A 210 4.30 -3.20 -29.73
C ILE A 210 2.85 -2.76 -29.75
N ALA A 211 2.39 -2.40 -30.93
CA ALA A 211 0.96 -2.17 -31.16
C ALA A 211 0.29 -3.51 -31.49
N VAL A 212 -0.71 -3.87 -30.69
CA VAL A 212 -1.57 -5.04 -30.96
C VAL A 212 -2.81 -4.56 -31.70
N ARG A 213 -2.95 -5.00 -32.93
CA ARG A 213 -4.01 -4.51 -33.85
C ARG A 213 -5.40 -4.63 -33.20
N ASN A 214 -6.15 -3.54 -33.21
CA ASN A 214 -7.50 -3.38 -32.64
C ASN A 214 -7.63 -3.59 -31.12
N HIS A 215 -6.53 -3.77 -30.38
CA HIS A 215 -6.55 -3.99 -28.93
C HIS A 215 -5.85 -2.88 -28.17
N GLY A 216 -4.57 -2.60 -28.47
CA GLY A 216 -3.83 -1.61 -27.71
C GLY A 216 -2.32 -1.70 -27.87
N TYR A 217 -1.61 -1.52 -26.75
CA TYR A 217 -0.16 -1.52 -26.72
C TYR A 217 0.36 -2.45 -25.61
N LYS A 218 1.48 -3.09 -25.89
CA LYS A 218 2.17 -3.98 -24.96
C LYS A 218 3.62 -3.55 -24.83
N LEU A 219 4.10 -3.37 -23.56
CA LEU A 219 5.50 -3.26 -23.23
C LEU A 219 6.07 -4.68 -23.09
N PHE A 220 7.25 -4.92 -23.64
CA PHE A 220 7.94 -6.22 -23.53
C PHE A 220 9.44 -6.02 -23.53
N LYS A 221 10.14 -6.97 -22.93
CA LYS A 221 11.59 -7.05 -22.91
C LYS A 221 12.07 -7.93 -24.09
N HIS A 222 13.12 -7.47 -24.79
CA HIS A 222 13.79 -8.23 -25.84
C HIS A 222 14.60 -9.40 -25.29
#